data_2786937d34454bf47a69b9474541dba3
#
_entry.id   2786937d34454bf47a69b9474541dba3
#
_cell.length_a   1.000
_cell.length_b   1.000
_cell.length_c   1.000
_cell.angle_alpha   90.00
_cell.angle_beta   90.00
_cell.angle_gamma   90.00
#
_symmetry.space_group_name_H-M   'P 1'
#
loop_
_entity.id
_entity.type
_entity.pdbx_description
1 polymer ?
#
loop_
_entity_poly.entity_id
_entity_poly.type
_entity_poly.pdbx_seq_one_letter_code
_entity_poly.pdbx_strand_id
1 'polypeptide(L)'
;VATLGDSFRSFFDAVEEFFANLAAVQWGSLVVALLAFGTYLTLRSRASYNILRAAYPDKEFRWREIWGAYMAGYGFNSVIPARGGDVVRLFLTKNAIPGATYPATGAAFTVELGFDLVFGGMILIFAFTQGVFPKPPDLSELNAFELSYFAQHPKFTLFLMTAMAIAAIVATAMLSARVRAFWTGVRQGLTIAFDRRRYLREVFAIQAAGWVFRFTAFWFLLEAFNVGGSVKNVLLVLGVQAVSAALPFTPGGAGAQQALLVKVFGGSSTVAAYSVGQQIAIAAFTFAIGFAALAFIFRVRSFKEVIARGREQREEEARRKEAAPGPV
;
A
#
# COMPACT_ATOMS: atom_id res chain seq x y z
N VAL A 1 -42.26 -2.62 4.70
CA VAL A 1 -41.49 -3.50 3.84
C VAL A 1 -41.27 -2.73 2.53
N ALA A 2 -40.08 -2.22 2.28
CA ALA A 2 -39.77 -1.55 1.02
C ALA A 2 -39.99 -2.53 -0.13
N THR A 3 -40.76 -2.12 -1.13
CA THR A 3 -41.01 -2.95 -2.30
C THR A 3 -39.80 -2.96 -3.22
N LEU A 4 -39.61 -3.99 -4.03
CA LEU A 4 -38.56 -4.05 -5.05
C LEU A 4 -38.57 -2.78 -5.94
N GLY A 5 -39.76 -2.21 -6.21
CA GLY A 5 -39.93 -0.97 -6.95
C GLY A 5 -39.35 0.26 -6.24
N ASP A 6 -39.46 0.34 -4.91
CA ASP A 6 -38.90 1.45 -4.13
C ASP A 6 -37.36 1.38 -4.09
N SER A 7 -36.81 0.15 -4.04
CA SER A 7 -35.35 -0.05 -4.10
C SER A 7 -34.80 0.28 -5.48
N PHE A 8 -35.50 0.01 -6.56
CA PHE A 8 -35.08 0.43 -7.91
C PHE A 8 -35.16 1.94 -8.09
N ARG A 9 -36.22 2.60 -7.62
CA ARG A 9 -36.35 4.07 -7.69
C ARG A 9 -35.22 4.73 -6.91
N SER A 10 -35.00 4.34 -5.66
CA SER A 10 -33.89 4.90 -4.84
C SER A 10 -32.52 4.66 -5.47
N PHE A 11 -32.33 3.57 -6.20
CA PHE A 11 -31.10 3.32 -6.95
C PHE A 11 -30.95 4.29 -8.13
N PHE A 12 -32.02 4.50 -8.94
CA PHE A 12 -31.96 5.43 -10.06
C PHE A 12 -31.84 6.87 -9.60
N ASP A 13 -32.49 7.29 -8.52
CA ASP A 13 -32.38 8.60 -7.92
C ASP A 13 -30.92 8.85 -7.43
N ALA A 14 -30.30 7.86 -6.81
CA ALA A 14 -28.89 7.94 -6.38
C ALA A 14 -27.92 8.01 -7.57
N VAL A 15 -28.23 7.31 -8.67
CA VAL A 15 -27.44 7.37 -9.90
C VAL A 15 -27.59 8.75 -10.57
N GLU A 16 -28.81 9.29 -10.65
CA GLU A 16 -29.07 10.63 -11.20
C GLU A 16 -28.38 11.71 -10.36
N GLU A 17 -28.49 11.63 -9.03
CA GLU A 17 -27.80 12.55 -8.11
C GLU A 17 -26.27 12.43 -8.23
N PHE A 18 -25.74 11.22 -8.43
CA PHE A 18 -24.32 11.01 -8.69
C PHE A 18 -23.86 11.71 -9.97
N PHE A 19 -24.60 11.57 -11.08
CA PHE A 19 -24.27 12.26 -12.33
C PHE A 19 -24.44 13.76 -12.24
N ALA A 20 -25.45 14.26 -11.54
CA ALA A 20 -25.64 15.69 -11.30
C ALA A 20 -24.46 16.29 -10.48
N ASN A 21 -24.01 15.58 -9.45
CA ASN A 21 -22.84 15.96 -8.67
C ASN A 21 -21.53 15.88 -9.46
N LEU A 22 -21.43 14.95 -10.43
CA LEU A 22 -20.28 14.85 -11.34
C LEU A 22 -20.23 16.07 -12.30
N ALA A 23 -21.39 16.56 -12.73
CA ALA A 23 -21.49 17.77 -13.56
C ALA A 23 -21.07 19.06 -12.79
N ALA A 24 -21.20 19.05 -11.45
CA ALA A 24 -20.79 20.14 -10.57
C ALA A 24 -19.30 20.11 -10.19
N VAL A 25 -18.53 19.12 -10.65
CA VAL A 25 -17.09 19.00 -10.36
C VAL A 25 -16.31 20.15 -10.98
N GLN A 26 -15.47 20.77 -10.18
CA GLN A 26 -14.54 21.80 -10.65
C GLN A 26 -13.33 21.12 -11.33
N TRP A 27 -13.43 20.91 -12.63
CA TRP A 27 -12.42 20.19 -13.41
C TRP A 27 -11.01 20.75 -13.29
N GLY A 28 -10.87 22.09 -13.20
CA GLY A 28 -9.57 22.73 -12.97
C GLY A 28 -8.90 22.28 -11.69
N SER A 29 -9.64 22.28 -10.59
CA SER A 29 -9.18 21.81 -9.28
C SER A 29 -8.87 20.31 -9.31
N LEU A 30 -9.68 19.50 -10.01
CA LEU A 30 -9.44 18.07 -10.17
C LEU A 30 -8.13 17.77 -10.92
N VAL A 31 -7.86 18.49 -12.01
CA VAL A 31 -6.61 18.33 -12.78
C VAL A 31 -5.40 18.70 -11.91
N VAL A 32 -5.46 19.83 -11.19
CA VAL A 32 -4.38 20.23 -10.27
C VAL A 32 -4.16 19.16 -9.19
N ALA A 33 -5.24 18.62 -8.63
CA ALA A 33 -5.18 17.55 -7.64
C ALA A 33 -4.48 16.30 -8.18
N LEU A 34 -4.84 15.85 -9.37
CA LEU A 34 -4.26 14.65 -9.99
C LEU A 34 -2.80 14.87 -10.38
N LEU A 35 -2.43 16.06 -10.88
CA LEU A 35 -1.03 16.40 -11.15
C LEU A 35 -0.19 16.45 -9.86
N ALA A 36 -0.71 17.05 -8.81
CA ALA A 36 -0.06 17.05 -7.49
C ALA A 36 0.09 15.62 -6.96
N PHE A 37 -0.93 14.77 -7.12
CA PHE A 37 -0.87 13.38 -6.71
C PHE A 37 0.15 12.57 -7.52
N GLY A 38 0.23 12.79 -8.84
CA GLY A 38 1.25 12.21 -9.70
C GLY A 38 2.67 12.65 -9.33
N THR A 39 2.85 13.93 -8.97
CA THR A 39 4.11 14.46 -8.46
C THR A 39 4.49 13.81 -7.14
N TYR A 40 3.56 13.67 -6.20
CA TYR A 40 3.75 12.93 -4.97
C TYR A 40 4.28 11.51 -5.21
N LEU A 41 3.63 10.73 -6.08
CA LEU A 41 4.05 9.37 -6.41
C LEU A 41 5.43 9.34 -7.08
N THR A 42 5.72 10.33 -7.94
CA THR A 42 7.01 10.47 -8.62
C THR A 42 8.14 10.74 -7.62
N LEU A 43 7.93 11.63 -6.65
CA LEU A 43 8.90 11.88 -5.58
C LEU A 43 9.11 10.64 -4.71
N ARG A 44 8.06 9.92 -4.37
CA ARG A 44 8.18 8.66 -3.62
C ARG A 44 8.98 7.61 -4.40
N SER A 45 8.74 7.49 -5.70
CA SER A 45 9.51 6.57 -6.54
C SER A 45 10.99 6.96 -6.60
N ARG A 46 11.30 8.27 -6.49
CA ARG A 46 12.68 8.75 -6.42
C ARG A 46 13.35 8.36 -5.10
N ALA A 47 12.65 8.50 -3.99
CA ALA A 47 13.14 8.02 -2.70
C ALA A 47 13.38 6.50 -2.72
N SER A 48 12.45 5.72 -3.28
CA SER A 48 12.58 4.28 -3.49
C SER A 48 13.82 3.93 -4.31
N TYR A 49 14.06 4.64 -5.41
CA TYR A 49 15.26 4.47 -6.22
C TYR A 49 16.55 4.73 -5.42
N ASN A 50 16.59 5.77 -4.60
CA ASN A 50 17.76 6.10 -3.78
C ASN A 50 18.02 5.00 -2.73
N ILE A 51 16.97 4.44 -2.13
CA ILE A 51 17.08 3.31 -1.20
C ILE A 51 17.69 2.10 -1.92
N LEU A 52 17.16 1.76 -3.09
CA LEU A 52 17.65 0.64 -3.90
C LEU A 52 19.08 0.86 -4.42
N ARG A 53 19.44 2.10 -4.78
CA ARG A 53 20.83 2.44 -5.16
C ARG A 53 21.83 2.27 -3.99
N ALA A 54 21.38 2.48 -2.76
CA ALA A 54 22.20 2.21 -1.59
C ALA A 54 22.33 0.70 -1.31
N ALA A 55 21.27 -0.07 -1.58
CA ALA A 55 21.29 -1.52 -1.41
C ALA A 55 22.09 -2.25 -2.51
N TYR A 56 22.17 -1.66 -3.71
CA TYR A 56 22.81 -2.25 -4.89
C TYR A 56 23.77 -1.24 -5.55
N PRO A 57 24.87 -0.82 -4.86
CA PRO A 57 25.77 0.24 -5.36
C PRO A 57 26.48 -0.13 -6.67
N ASP A 58 26.83 -1.41 -6.85
CA ASP A 58 27.58 -1.92 -7.99
C ASP A 58 26.69 -2.35 -9.16
N LYS A 59 25.38 -2.18 -9.06
CA LYS A 59 24.44 -2.58 -10.11
C LYS A 59 23.94 -1.36 -10.87
N GLU A 60 23.90 -1.49 -12.19
CA GLU A 60 23.32 -0.46 -13.05
C GLU A 60 21.83 -0.75 -13.28
N PHE A 61 20.98 0.18 -12.91
CA PHE A 61 19.56 0.23 -13.20
C PHE A 61 19.07 1.67 -13.23
N ARG A 62 17.99 1.90 -13.97
CA ARG A 62 17.50 3.25 -14.25
C ARG A 62 16.35 3.62 -13.35
N TRP A 63 16.29 4.87 -12.89
CA TRP A 63 15.14 5.38 -12.14
C TRP A 63 13.80 5.17 -12.88
N ARG A 64 13.78 5.29 -14.22
CA ARG A 64 12.59 5.07 -15.05
C ARG A 64 11.94 3.70 -14.78
N GLU A 65 12.72 2.66 -14.58
CA GLU A 65 12.24 1.30 -14.33
C GLU A 65 11.62 1.20 -12.92
N ILE A 66 12.28 1.81 -11.92
CA ILE A 66 11.76 1.87 -10.55
C ILE A 66 10.48 2.74 -10.49
N TRP A 67 10.46 3.86 -11.20
CA TRP A 67 9.28 4.69 -11.35
C TRP A 67 8.12 3.91 -11.97
N GLY A 68 8.37 3.19 -13.05
CA GLY A 68 7.36 2.35 -13.71
C GLY A 68 6.83 1.25 -12.81
N ALA A 69 7.71 0.55 -12.07
CA ALA A 69 7.30 -0.46 -11.09
C ALA A 69 6.44 0.14 -9.97
N TYR A 70 6.81 1.36 -9.51
CA TYR A 70 6.07 2.09 -8.49
C TYR A 70 4.66 2.46 -8.96
N MET A 71 4.54 3.04 -10.16
CA MET A 71 3.26 3.43 -10.76
C MET A 71 2.37 2.21 -11.04
N ALA A 72 2.94 1.14 -11.58
CA ALA A 72 2.21 -0.11 -11.80
C ALA A 72 1.68 -0.67 -10.49
N GLY A 73 2.52 -0.78 -9.45
CA GLY A 73 2.10 -1.27 -8.14
C GLY A 73 0.97 -0.43 -7.56
N TYR A 74 1.09 0.89 -7.61
CA TYR A 74 0.07 1.79 -7.08
C TYR A 74 -1.24 1.71 -7.86
N GLY A 75 -1.17 1.67 -9.20
CA GLY A 75 -2.34 1.51 -10.06
C GLY A 75 -3.06 0.19 -9.82
N PHE A 76 -2.33 -0.91 -9.65
CA PHE A 76 -2.94 -2.21 -9.34
C PHE A 76 -3.52 -2.30 -7.94
N ASN A 77 -3.01 -1.56 -6.96
CA ASN A 77 -3.59 -1.50 -5.61
C ASN A 77 -5.00 -0.88 -5.61
N SER A 78 -5.37 -0.11 -6.63
CA SER A 78 -6.73 0.43 -6.77
C SER A 78 -7.75 -0.61 -7.26
N VAL A 79 -7.29 -1.72 -7.84
CA VAL A 79 -8.14 -2.77 -8.43
C VAL A 79 -8.00 -4.09 -7.67
N ILE A 80 -6.78 -4.46 -7.27
CA ILE A 80 -6.50 -5.73 -6.59
C ILE A 80 -6.63 -5.53 -5.08
N PRO A 81 -7.50 -6.31 -4.39
CA PRO A 81 -7.64 -6.24 -2.95
C PRO A 81 -6.36 -6.70 -2.23
N ALA A 82 -6.31 -6.48 -0.92
CA ALA A 82 -5.21 -6.89 -0.04
C ALA A 82 -3.82 -6.38 -0.50
N ARG A 83 -3.77 -5.19 -1.13
CA ARG A 83 -2.54 -4.54 -1.62
C ARG A 83 -1.75 -5.41 -2.61
N GLY A 84 -2.46 -6.17 -3.45
CA GLY A 84 -1.84 -7.06 -4.44
C GLY A 84 -0.92 -6.34 -5.45
N GLY A 85 -1.10 -5.04 -5.68
CA GLY A 85 -0.20 -4.21 -6.47
C GLY A 85 1.21 -4.07 -5.87
N ASP A 86 1.37 -4.19 -4.54
CA ASP A 86 2.69 -4.17 -3.91
C ASP A 86 3.52 -5.41 -4.31
N VAL A 87 2.86 -6.55 -4.55
CA VAL A 87 3.50 -7.76 -5.09
C VAL A 87 3.97 -7.54 -6.52
N VAL A 88 3.14 -6.87 -7.34
CA VAL A 88 3.51 -6.48 -8.71
C VAL A 88 4.71 -5.53 -8.69
N ARG A 89 4.69 -4.51 -7.83
CA ARG A 89 5.81 -3.59 -7.63
C ARG A 89 7.09 -4.32 -7.23
N LEU A 90 7.01 -5.23 -6.27
CA LEU A 90 8.14 -6.02 -5.79
C LEU A 90 8.75 -6.87 -6.92
N PHE A 91 7.90 -7.54 -7.69
CA PHE A 91 8.32 -8.36 -8.83
C PHE A 91 9.01 -7.52 -9.92
N LEU A 92 8.40 -6.41 -10.36
CA LEU A 92 8.96 -5.53 -11.37
C LEU A 92 10.27 -4.89 -10.92
N THR A 93 10.35 -4.43 -9.66
CA THR A 93 11.56 -3.85 -9.09
C THR A 93 12.71 -4.85 -9.02
N LYS A 94 12.43 -6.08 -8.54
CA LYS A 94 13.42 -7.16 -8.49
C LYS A 94 13.97 -7.47 -9.88
N ASN A 95 13.12 -7.50 -10.88
CA ASN A 95 13.53 -7.81 -12.25
C ASN A 95 14.24 -6.65 -12.98
N ALA A 96 14.01 -5.41 -12.56
CA ALA A 96 14.70 -4.24 -13.07
C ALA A 96 16.16 -4.13 -12.57
N ILE A 97 16.52 -4.83 -11.50
CA ILE A 97 17.85 -4.74 -10.87
C ILE A 97 18.59 -6.07 -11.06
N PRO A 98 19.69 -6.12 -11.82
CA PRO A 98 20.45 -7.35 -12.04
C PRO A 98 20.94 -7.97 -10.72
N GLY A 99 20.58 -9.24 -10.49
CA GLY A 99 20.97 -9.95 -9.27
C GLY A 99 20.22 -9.56 -8.00
N ALA A 100 19.16 -8.76 -8.11
CA ALA A 100 18.33 -8.42 -6.94
C ALA A 100 17.60 -9.65 -6.39
N THR A 101 17.41 -9.65 -5.07
CA THR A 101 16.69 -10.69 -4.36
C THR A 101 15.41 -10.15 -3.75
N TYR A 102 14.37 -10.97 -3.62
CA TYR A 102 13.12 -10.57 -2.98
C TYR A 102 13.31 -10.08 -1.53
N PRO A 103 14.14 -10.73 -0.68
CA PRO A 103 14.38 -10.25 0.68
C PRO A 103 14.99 -8.85 0.72
N ALA A 104 15.99 -8.56 -0.11
CA ALA A 104 16.63 -7.25 -0.12
C ALA A 104 15.72 -6.15 -0.71
N THR A 105 14.99 -6.47 -1.79
CA THR A 105 14.03 -5.53 -2.39
C THR A 105 12.85 -5.26 -1.46
N GLY A 106 12.31 -6.29 -0.79
CA GLY A 106 11.25 -6.14 0.19
C GLY A 106 11.69 -5.34 1.41
N ALA A 107 12.90 -5.60 1.92
CA ALA A 107 13.48 -4.82 3.02
C ALA A 107 13.70 -3.35 2.65
N ALA A 108 14.10 -3.06 1.41
CA ALA A 108 14.20 -1.69 0.91
C ALA A 108 12.85 -0.96 0.97
N PHE A 109 11.72 -1.64 0.72
CA PHE A 109 10.38 -1.06 0.86
C PHE A 109 10.00 -0.76 2.30
N THR A 110 10.51 -1.51 3.28
CA THR A 110 10.25 -1.22 4.71
C THR A 110 10.93 0.07 5.16
N VAL A 111 12.02 0.51 4.50
CA VAL A 111 12.64 1.81 4.76
C VAL A 111 11.69 2.97 4.41
N GLU A 112 10.92 2.84 3.33
CA GLU A 112 9.87 3.82 2.98
C GLU A 112 8.76 3.85 4.03
N LEU A 113 8.39 2.67 4.55
CA LEU A 113 7.36 2.53 5.57
C LEU A 113 7.74 3.24 6.88
N GLY A 114 9.02 3.29 7.23
CA GLY A 114 9.50 4.01 8.42
C GLY A 114 9.11 5.49 8.42
N PHE A 115 9.20 6.15 7.26
CA PHE A 115 8.73 7.53 7.10
C PHE A 115 7.20 7.63 7.27
N ASP A 116 6.46 6.72 6.61
CA ASP A 116 4.99 6.72 6.66
C ASP A 116 4.47 6.44 8.08
N LEU A 117 5.17 5.65 8.89
CA LEU A 117 4.82 5.41 10.29
C LEU A 117 4.91 6.69 11.14
N VAL A 118 5.93 7.53 10.91
CA VAL A 118 6.07 8.79 11.66
C VAL A 118 4.96 9.76 11.27
N PHE A 119 4.81 10.06 9.98
CA PHE A 119 3.80 11.02 9.51
C PHE A 119 2.37 10.50 9.64
N GLY A 120 2.14 9.23 9.28
CA GLY A 120 0.87 8.56 9.47
C GLY A 120 0.46 8.50 10.95
N GLY A 121 1.42 8.24 11.84
CA GLY A 121 1.20 8.26 13.30
C GLY A 121 0.75 9.63 13.80
N MET A 122 1.39 10.72 13.36
CA MET A 122 0.97 12.09 13.71
C MET A 122 -0.46 12.38 13.21
N ILE A 123 -0.78 11.97 11.99
CA ILE A 123 -2.13 12.14 11.43
C ILE A 123 -3.15 11.29 12.18
N LEU A 124 -2.80 10.07 12.58
CA LEU A 124 -3.67 9.21 13.37
C LEU A 124 -3.94 9.79 14.76
N ILE A 125 -2.93 10.38 15.42
CA ILE A 125 -3.12 11.09 16.70
C ILE A 125 -4.09 12.24 16.50
N PHE A 126 -3.92 13.05 15.45
CA PHE A 126 -4.86 14.11 15.11
C PHE A 126 -6.26 13.57 14.86
N ALA A 127 -6.41 12.53 14.03
CA ALA A 127 -7.69 11.90 13.70
C ALA A 127 -8.38 11.34 14.96
N PHE A 128 -7.63 10.81 15.90
CA PHE A 128 -8.14 10.36 17.19
C PHE A 128 -8.77 11.51 17.98
N THR A 129 -8.11 12.67 18.07
CA THR A 129 -8.66 13.84 18.76
C THR A 129 -9.93 14.39 18.11
N GLN A 130 -10.16 14.11 16.84
CA GLN A 130 -11.34 14.54 16.09
C GLN A 130 -12.48 13.50 16.04
N GLY A 131 -12.37 12.40 16.79
CA GLY A 131 -13.39 11.36 16.87
C GLY A 131 -13.58 10.53 15.59
N VAL A 132 -12.57 10.46 14.74
CA VAL A 132 -12.59 9.67 13.50
C VAL A 132 -12.65 8.17 13.79
N PHE A 133 -12.07 7.75 14.90
CA PHE A 133 -12.06 6.34 15.30
C PHE A 133 -13.45 5.85 15.69
N PRO A 134 -13.86 4.66 15.24
CA PRO A 134 -14.98 3.96 15.84
C PRO A 134 -14.67 3.76 17.33
N LYS A 135 -15.72 3.80 18.18
CA LYS A 135 -15.53 3.42 19.58
C LYS A 135 -14.89 2.03 19.62
N PRO A 136 -13.85 1.80 20.42
CA PRO A 136 -13.29 0.46 20.56
C PRO A 136 -14.44 -0.48 20.92
N PRO A 137 -14.51 -1.68 20.30
CA PRO A 137 -15.47 -2.69 20.72
C PRO A 137 -15.29 -2.92 22.21
N ASP A 138 -16.40 -3.13 22.92
CA ASP A 138 -16.33 -3.43 24.35
C ASP A 138 -15.65 -4.78 24.52
N LEU A 139 -14.36 -4.73 24.87
CA LEU A 139 -13.51 -5.91 25.02
C LEU A 139 -13.93 -6.77 26.20
N SER A 140 -14.85 -6.28 27.06
CA SER A 140 -15.39 -7.04 28.18
C SER A 140 -16.30 -8.19 27.71
N GLU A 141 -16.87 -8.11 26.49
CA GLU A 141 -17.67 -9.19 25.90
C GLU A 141 -16.84 -10.18 25.05
N LEU A 142 -15.60 -9.86 24.72
CA LEU A 142 -14.69 -10.86 24.19
C LEU A 142 -14.35 -11.80 25.35
N ASN A 143 -15.08 -12.91 25.47
CA ASN A 143 -14.59 -14.09 26.18
C ASN A 143 -13.27 -14.44 25.49
N ALA A 144 -12.19 -13.79 25.98
CA ALA A 144 -10.83 -14.02 25.56
C ALA A 144 -10.67 -15.54 25.60
N PHE A 145 -10.16 -16.12 24.53
CA PHE A 145 -9.71 -17.49 24.38
C PHE A 145 -9.73 -18.20 25.73
N GLU A 146 -10.63 -19.16 25.91
CA GLU A 146 -10.67 -19.93 27.17
C GLU A 146 -9.34 -20.66 27.35
N LEU A 147 -8.33 -19.94 27.81
CA LEU A 147 -7.09 -20.53 28.32
C LEU A 147 -7.36 -21.55 29.42
N SER A 148 -8.59 -21.54 29.95
CA SER A 148 -9.11 -22.53 30.87
C SER A 148 -9.02 -23.97 30.36
N TYR A 149 -9.24 -24.20 29.03
CA TYR A 149 -9.07 -25.54 28.43
C TYR A 149 -7.65 -26.07 28.58
N PHE A 150 -6.65 -25.23 28.33
CA PHE A 150 -5.24 -25.60 28.46
C PHE A 150 -4.83 -25.79 29.93
N ALA A 151 -5.39 -25.00 30.83
CA ALA A 151 -5.18 -25.16 32.28
C ALA A 151 -5.82 -26.45 32.80
N GLN A 152 -6.98 -26.85 32.27
CA GLN A 152 -7.67 -28.07 32.66
C GLN A 152 -7.04 -29.34 32.09
N HIS A 153 -6.25 -29.26 31.04
CA HIS A 153 -5.59 -30.40 30.37
C HIS A 153 -4.06 -30.24 30.36
N PRO A 154 -3.39 -30.23 31.51
CA PRO A 154 -1.96 -29.91 31.59
C PRO A 154 -1.06 -30.89 30.82
N LYS A 155 -1.45 -32.17 30.70
CA LYS A 155 -0.73 -33.16 29.89
C LYS A 155 -0.80 -32.87 28.39
N PHE A 156 -1.96 -32.47 27.89
CA PHE A 156 -2.17 -32.08 26.49
C PHE A 156 -1.41 -30.78 26.18
N THR A 157 -1.47 -29.81 27.07
CA THR A 157 -0.76 -28.53 26.93
C THR A 157 0.74 -28.74 26.88
N LEU A 158 1.28 -29.58 27.79
CA LEU A 158 2.70 -29.92 27.80
C LEU A 158 3.13 -30.64 26.51
N PHE A 159 2.34 -31.60 26.05
CA PHE A 159 2.59 -32.31 24.79
C PHE A 159 2.61 -31.36 23.60
N LEU A 160 1.60 -30.48 23.49
CA LEU A 160 1.50 -29.49 22.43
C LEU A 160 2.69 -28.53 22.43
N MET A 161 3.03 -27.97 23.59
CA MET A 161 4.19 -27.07 23.73
C MET A 161 5.51 -27.77 23.40
N THR A 162 5.68 -29.01 23.84
CA THR A 162 6.88 -29.80 23.51
C THR A 162 6.95 -30.10 22.02
N ALA A 163 5.85 -30.52 21.41
CA ALA A 163 5.77 -30.76 19.97
C ALA A 163 6.06 -29.49 19.14
N MET A 164 5.52 -28.34 19.55
CA MET A 164 5.81 -27.04 18.93
C MET A 164 7.27 -26.63 19.10
N ALA A 165 7.85 -26.83 20.28
CA ALA A 165 9.26 -26.54 20.53
C ALA A 165 10.19 -27.42 19.67
N ILE A 166 9.91 -28.72 19.59
CA ILE A 166 10.66 -29.64 18.71
C ILE A 166 10.50 -29.24 17.24
N ALA A 167 9.28 -28.95 16.80
CA ALA A 167 9.03 -28.50 15.42
C ALA A 167 9.78 -27.18 15.10
N ALA A 168 9.81 -26.24 16.03
CA ALA A 168 10.55 -24.99 15.90
C ALA A 168 12.07 -25.22 15.83
N ILE A 169 12.63 -26.11 16.66
CA ILE A 169 14.05 -26.48 16.63
C ILE A 169 14.41 -27.15 15.29
N VAL A 170 13.61 -28.12 14.84
CA VAL A 170 13.82 -28.80 13.56
C VAL A 170 13.70 -27.83 12.39
N ALA A 171 12.68 -26.97 12.38
CA ALA A 171 12.51 -25.94 11.37
C ALA A 171 13.70 -24.96 11.33
N THR A 172 14.18 -24.54 12.50
CA THR A 172 15.33 -23.62 12.61
C THR A 172 16.62 -24.30 12.11
N ALA A 173 16.84 -25.56 12.45
CA ALA A 173 17.99 -26.34 11.99
C ALA A 173 17.95 -26.55 10.46
N MET A 174 16.78 -26.89 9.89
CA MET A 174 16.62 -27.09 8.46
C MET A 174 16.68 -25.78 7.64
N LEU A 175 16.34 -24.62 8.25
CA LEU A 175 16.32 -23.31 7.60
C LEU A 175 17.60 -22.49 7.84
N SER A 176 18.56 -22.94 8.63
CA SER A 176 19.69 -22.12 9.09
C SER A 176 20.48 -21.45 7.96
N ALA A 177 20.79 -22.15 6.86
CA ALA A 177 21.50 -21.56 5.71
C ALA A 177 20.59 -20.62 4.89
N ARG A 178 19.32 -20.98 4.69
CA ARG A 178 18.33 -20.13 4.00
C ARG A 178 18.00 -18.90 4.83
N VAL A 179 17.91 -19.04 6.15
CA VAL A 179 17.67 -17.92 7.09
C VAL A 179 18.84 -16.95 7.07
N ARG A 180 20.09 -17.41 7.08
CA ARG A 180 21.26 -16.53 6.95
C ARG A 180 21.26 -15.76 5.63
N ALA A 181 21.01 -16.42 4.51
CA ALA A 181 20.93 -15.78 3.20
C ALA A 181 19.78 -14.76 3.14
N PHE A 182 18.64 -15.08 3.74
CA PHE A 182 17.51 -14.18 3.88
C PHE A 182 17.88 -12.91 4.67
N TRP A 183 18.49 -13.06 5.87
CA TRP A 183 18.89 -11.94 6.70
C TRP A 183 19.99 -11.08 6.07
N THR A 184 20.91 -11.69 5.32
CA THR A 184 21.90 -10.95 4.53
C THR A 184 21.19 -10.06 3.50
N GLY A 185 20.20 -10.59 2.79
CA GLY A 185 19.39 -9.81 1.87
C GLY A 185 18.62 -8.70 2.57
N VAL A 186 17.96 -8.97 3.70
CA VAL A 186 17.25 -7.96 4.50
C VAL A 186 18.21 -6.84 4.91
N ARG A 187 19.37 -7.16 5.47
CA ARG A 187 20.37 -6.16 5.87
C ARG A 187 20.85 -5.32 4.69
N GLN A 188 21.04 -5.94 3.53
CA GLN A 188 21.38 -5.23 2.29
C GLN A 188 20.30 -4.21 1.91
N GLY A 189 19.01 -4.59 1.96
CA GLY A 189 17.89 -3.67 1.65
C GLY A 189 17.78 -2.49 2.61
N LEU A 190 18.22 -2.65 3.85
CA LEU A 190 18.20 -1.63 4.90
C LEU A 190 19.44 -0.71 4.91
N THR A 191 20.39 -0.87 3.98
CA THR A 191 21.71 -0.20 4.01
C THR A 191 21.60 1.30 4.21
N ILE A 192 20.72 1.99 3.51
CA ILE A 192 20.59 3.46 3.61
C ILE A 192 20.09 3.92 4.98
N ALA A 193 19.33 3.08 5.71
CA ALA A 193 18.82 3.41 7.03
C ALA A 193 19.93 3.52 8.08
N PHE A 194 21.07 2.87 7.85
CA PHE A 194 22.23 2.94 8.73
C PHE A 194 23.10 4.18 8.47
N ASP A 195 22.94 4.84 7.30
CA ASP A 195 23.58 6.14 7.00
C ASP A 195 22.57 7.28 7.23
N ARG A 196 22.55 7.80 8.47
CA ARG A 196 21.59 8.84 8.89
C ARG A 196 21.62 10.06 7.97
N ARG A 197 22.80 10.54 7.56
CA ARG A 197 22.94 11.75 6.73
C ARG A 197 22.39 11.52 5.33
N ARG A 198 22.70 10.36 4.76
CA ARG A 198 22.23 9.96 3.44
C ARG A 198 20.73 9.72 3.46
N TYR A 199 20.22 9.02 4.48
CA TYR A 199 18.78 8.78 4.66
C TYR A 199 17.99 10.10 4.74
N LEU A 200 18.43 11.04 5.58
CA LEU A 200 17.74 12.33 5.74
C LEU A 200 17.69 13.13 4.45
N ARG A 201 18.76 13.14 3.65
CA ARG A 201 18.81 13.92 2.41
C ARG A 201 18.15 13.23 1.23
N GLU A 202 18.39 11.92 1.05
CA GLU A 202 18.00 11.19 -0.16
C GLU A 202 16.66 10.47 -0.03
N VAL A 203 16.16 10.27 1.18
CA VAL A 203 14.88 9.60 1.44
C VAL A 203 13.91 10.52 2.15
N PHE A 204 14.24 10.94 3.36
CA PHE A 204 13.34 11.71 4.22
C PHE A 204 12.93 13.04 3.58
N ALA A 205 13.88 13.86 3.11
CA ALA A 205 13.59 15.16 2.50
C ALA A 205 12.71 15.02 1.24
N ILE A 206 12.99 14.01 0.41
CA ILE A 206 12.22 13.76 -0.81
C ILE A 206 10.80 13.28 -0.46
N GLN A 207 10.65 12.40 0.53
CA GLN A 207 9.33 11.94 0.98
C GLN A 207 8.55 13.08 1.66
N ALA A 208 9.22 13.94 2.45
CA ALA A 208 8.58 15.10 3.06
C ALA A 208 8.06 16.08 2.00
N ALA A 209 8.88 16.37 0.95
CA ALA A 209 8.41 17.14 -0.20
C ALA A 209 7.22 16.46 -0.89
N GLY A 210 7.27 15.14 -1.05
CA GLY A 210 6.14 14.37 -1.58
C GLY A 210 4.87 14.56 -0.75
N TRP A 211 4.97 14.58 0.57
CA TRP A 211 3.81 14.80 1.45
C TRP A 211 3.18 16.19 1.29
N VAL A 212 3.98 17.22 0.98
CA VAL A 212 3.43 18.54 0.62
C VAL A 212 2.53 18.41 -0.62
N PHE A 213 3.00 17.70 -1.66
CA PHE A 213 2.19 17.46 -2.86
C PHE A 213 0.97 16.56 -2.58
N ARG A 214 1.09 15.58 -1.69
CA ARG A 214 -0.05 14.77 -1.25
C ARG A 214 -1.09 15.64 -0.54
N PHE A 215 -0.66 16.52 0.36
CA PHE A 215 -1.53 17.46 1.05
C PHE A 215 -2.24 18.38 0.05
N THR A 216 -1.49 18.96 -0.90
CA THR A 216 -2.02 19.79 -1.99
C THR A 216 -3.04 19.01 -2.83
N ALA A 217 -2.76 17.76 -3.17
CA ALA A 217 -3.68 16.92 -3.94
C ALA A 217 -5.03 16.76 -3.23
N PHE A 218 -5.04 16.45 -1.93
CA PHE A 218 -6.29 16.31 -1.17
C PHE A 218 -6.98 17.64 -0.90
N TRP A 219 -6.24 18.74 -0.81
CA TRP A 219 -6.82 20.08 -0.76
C TRP A 219 -7.64 20.35 -2.02
N PHE A 220 -7.03 20.21 -3.18
CA PHE A 220 -7.70 20.45 -4.46
C PHE A 220 -8.77 19.40 -4.79
N LEU A 221 -8.67 18.15 -4.29
CA LEU A 221 -9.77 17.18 -4.38
C LEU A 221 -10.99 17.64 -3.59
N LEU A 222 -10.82 18.18 -2.38
CA LEU A 222 -11.91 18.74 -1.59
C LEU A 222 -12.55 19.94 -2.31
N GLU A 223 -11.75 20.83 -2.91
CA GLU A 223 -12.24 21.93 -3.74
C GLU A 223 -12.98 21.42 -4.97
N ALA A 224 -12.42 20.45 -5.67
CA ALA A 224 -13.02 19.90 -6.90
C ALA A 224 -14.45 19.40 -6.70
N PHE A 225 -14.74 18.85 -5.54
CA PHE A 225 -16.09 18.36 -5.20
C PHE A 225 -16.88 19.30 -4.29
N ASN A 226 -16.49 20.58 -4.18
CA ASN A 226 -17.18 21.62 -3.43
C ASN A 226 -17.36 21.34 -1.91
N VAL A 227 -16.50 20.49 -1.33
CA VAL A 227 -16.46 20.23 0.13
C VAL A 227 -15.70 21.34 0.86
N GLY A 228 -14.80 22.02 0.16
CA GLY A 228 -13.95 23.08 0.67
C GLY A 228 -12.63 22.59 1.24
N GLY A 229 -11.52 23.08 0.65
CA GLY A 229 -10.16 22.83 1.10
C GLY A 229 -9.87 23.59 2.39
N SER A 230 -9.34 22.89 3.38
CA SER A 230 -8.77 23.48 4.58
C SER A 230 -7.75 22.51 5.18
N VAL A 231 -6.82 23.04 5.98
CA VAL A 231 -5.84 22.19 6.69
C VAL A 231 -6.53 21.11 7.51
N LYS A 232 -7.59 21.49 8.24
CA LYS A 232 -8.38 20.57 9.05
C LYS A 232 -9.01 19.48 8.19
N ASN A 233 -9.67 19.84 7.09
CA ASN A 233 -10.36 18.89 6.23
C ASN A 233 -9.39 17.91 5.57
N VAL A 234 -8.24 18.40 5.09
CA VAL A 234 -7.20 17.51 4.53
C VAL A 234 -6.66 16.54 5.56
N LEU A 235 -6.36 17.01 6.77
CA LEU A 235 -5.88 16.13 7.85
C LEU A 235 -6.94 15.08 8.25
N LEU A 236 -8.22 15.45 8.25
CA LEU A 236 -9.33 14.52 8.50
C LEU A 236 -9.41 13.45 7.40
N VAL A 237 -9.32 13.84 6.12
CA VAL A 237 -9.32 12.88 5.00
C VAL A 237 -8.13 11.94 5.10
N LEU A 238 -6.92 12.46 5.34
CA LEU A 238 -5.72 11.64 5.50
C LEU A 238 -5.82 10.70 6.72
N GLY A 239 -6.46 11.16 7.79
CA GLY A 239 -6.75 10.35 8.98
C GLY A 239 -7.72 9.22 8.66
N VAL A 240 -8.82 9.52 7.96
CA VAL A 240 -9.77 8.50 7.50
C VAL A 240 -9.09 7.48 6.60
N GLN A 241 -8.22 7.92 5.67
CA GLN A 241 -7.46 7.00 4.83
C GLN A 241 -6.52 6.10 5.63
N ALA A 242 -5.84 6.65 6.64
CA ALA A 242 -4.93 5.87 7.49
C ALA A 242 -5.68 4.79 8.28
N VAL A 243 -6.87 5.13 8.82
CA VAL A 243 -7.74 4.17 9.51
C VAL A 243 -8.27 3.12 8.55
N SER A 244 -8.76 3.53 7.37
CA SER A 244 -9.32 2.61 6.37
C SER A 244 -8.27 1.66 5.80
N ALA A 245 -7.02 2.10 5.68
CA ALA A 245 -5.90 1.28 5.21
C ALA A 245 -5.53 0.15 6.18
N ALA A 246 -5.95 0.23 7.45
CA ALA A 246 -5.79 -0.85 8.41
C ALA A 246 -6.77 -2.02 8.16
N LEU A 247 -7.79 -1.82 7.31
CA LEU A 247 -8.76 -2.84 6.93
C LEU A 247 -8.36 -3.47 5.57
N PRO A 248 -7.73 -4.65 5.57
CA PRO A 248 -7.09 -5.20 4.35
C PRO A 248 -8.07 -5.83 3.35
N PHE A 249 -9.36 -5.90 3.68
CA PHE A 249 -10.34 -6.72 2.94
C PHE A 249 -10.90 -6.06 1.69
N THR A 250 -10.74 -4.74 1.51
CA THR A 250 -11.32 -4.01 0.38
C THR A 250 -10.25 -3.30 -0.45
N PRO A 251 -10.42 -3.23 -1.79
CA PRO A 251 -9.51 -2.45 -2.64
C PRO A 251 -9.46 -0.99 -2.19
N GLY A 252 -8.25 -0.50 -1.84
CA GLY A 252 -8.06 0.90 -1.42
C GLY A 252 -8.88 1.36 -0.21
N GLY A 253 -9.39 0.43 0.63
CA GLY A 253 -10.24 0.78 1.79
C GLY A 253 -11.69 1.13 1.40
N ALA A 254 -12.14 0.76 0.19
CA ALA A 254 -13.49 1.06 -0.31
C ALA A 254 -14.58 0.59 0.67
N GLY A 255 -15.64 1.36 0.80
CA GLY A 255 -16.73 1.12 1.75
C GLY A 255 -16.42 1.72 3.14
N ALA A 256 -15.37 1.28 3.81
CA ALA A 256 -14.99 1.81 5.11
C ALA A 256 -14.57 3.29 5.05
N GLN A 257 -13.80 3.65 4.03
CA GLN A 257 -13.37 5.03 3.81
C GLN A 257 -14.57 5.94 3.55
N GLN A 258 -15.53 5.53 2.70
CA GLN A 258 -16.74 6.30 2.43
C GLN A 258 -17.58 6.50 3.71
N ALA A 259 -17.83 5.43 4.44
CA ALA A 259 -18.60 5.49 5.67
C ALA A 259 -17.96 6.43 6.71
N LEU A 260 -16.64 6.38 6.87
CA LEU A 260 -15.91 7.26 7.77
C LEU A 260 -15.91 8.72 7.29
N LEU A 261 -15.76 8.99 5.99
CA LEU A 261 -15.83 10.34 5.44
C LEU A 261 -17.21 10.96 5.68
N VAL A 262 -18.29 10.23 5.39
CA VAL A 262 -19.66 10.69 5.66
C VAL A 262 -19.87 10.94 7.15
N LYS A 263 -19.34 10.08 8.02
CA LYS A 263 -19.43 10.27 9.48
C LYS A 263 -18.71 11.54 9.96
N VAL A 264 -17.55 11.85 9.39
CA VAL A 264 -16.67 12.96 9.85
C VAL A 264 -17.12 14.30 9.30
N PHE A 265 -17.56 14.35 8.03
CA PHE A 265 -17.94 15.58 7.33
C PHE A 265 -19.46 15.84 7.33
N GLY A 266 -20.26 14.86 7.80
CA GLY A 266 -21.71 14.89 7.70
C GLY A 266 -22.24 14.22 6.42
N GLY A 267 -23.50 13.81 6.45
CA GLY A 267 -24.15 13.03 5.40
C GLY A 267 -24.71 13.86 4.23
N SER A 268 -24.05 14.97 3.82
CA SER A 268 -24.48 15.72 2.65
C SER A 268 -24.19 14.97 1.35
N SER A 269 -24.99 15.21 0.31
CA SER A 269 -24.78 14.66 -1.03
C SER A 269 -23.41 15.02 -1.60
N THR A 270 -22.93 16.23 -1.32
CA THR A 270 -21.59 16.71 -1.70
C THR A 270 -20.47 15.87 -1.08
N VAL A 271 -20.58 15.51 0.20
CA VAL A 271 -19.60 14.65 0.88
C VAL A 271 -19.68 13.23 0.35
N ALA A 272 -20.87 12.72 0.06
CA ALA A 272 -21.04 11.41 -0.56
C ALA A 272 -20.38 11.39 -1.95
N ALA A 273 -20.63 12.39 -2.80
CA ALA A 273 -20.01 12.53 -4.11
C ALA A 273 -18.48 12.63 -4.03
N TYR A 274 -17.94 13.42 -3.08
CA TYR A 274 -16.52 13.50 -2.81
C TYR A 274 -15.94 12.14 -2.42
N SER A 275 -16.59 11.43 -1.50
CA SER A 275 -16.08 10.17 -0.95
C SER A 275 -15.88 9.09 -2.03
N VAL A 276 -16.79 9.03 -2.99
CA VAL A 276 -16.73 8.09 -4.12
C VAL A 276 -15.88 8.67 -5.26
N GLY A 277 -16.12 9.94 -5.62
CA GLY A 277 -15.48 10.61 -6.74
C GLY A 277 -13.96 10.71 -6.60
N GLN A 278 -13.44 11.06 -5.42
CA GLN A 278 -12.00 11.09 -5.18
C GLN A 278 -11.35 9.71 -5.39
N GLN A 279 -12.00 8.64 -4.94
CA GLN A 279 -11.47 7.29 -5.06
C GLN A 279 -11.44 6.84 -6.53
N ILE A 280 -12.52 7.10 -7.26
CA ILE A 280 -12.60 6.80 -8.71
C ILE A 280 -11.54 7.62 -9.47
N ALA A 281 -11.42 8.92 -9.21
CA ALA A 281 -10.48 9.80 -9.90
C ALA A 281 -9.01 9.35 -9.66
N ILE A 282 -8.64 9.09 -8.42
CA ILE A 282 -7.29 8.59 -8.09
C ILE A 282 -7.06 7.21 -8.70
N ALA A 283 -8.04 6.29 -8.59
CA ALA A 283 -7.93 4.94 -9.13
C ALA A 283 -7.76 4.97 -10.66
N ALA A 284 -8.61 5.70 -11.37
CA ALA A 284 -8.52 5.83 -12.83
C ALA A 284 -7.18 6.43 -13.29
N PHE A 285 -6.76 7.52 -12.63
CA PHE A 285 -5.50 8.18 -12.92
C PHE A 285 -4.29 7.27 -12.67
N THR A 286 -4.23 6.64 -11.51
CA THR A 286 -3.09 5.77 -11.14
C THR A 286 -3.07 4.49 -11.95
N PHE A 287 -4.25 3.92 -12.27
CA PHE A 287 -4.35 2.76 -13.13
C PHE A 287 -3.91 3.08 -14.56
N ALA A 288 -4.33 4.22 -15.13
CA ALA A 288 -3.92 4.67 -16.45
C ALA A 288 -2.39 4.85 -16.55
N ILE A 289 -1.78 5.54 -15.58
CA ILE A 289 -0.32 5.72 -15.54
C ILE A 289 0.40 4.39 -15.31
N GLY A 290 -0.11 3.54 -14.41
CA GLY A 290 0.46 2.22 -14.13
C GLY A 290 0.43 1.32 -15.35
N PHE A 291 -0.70 1.30 -16.07
CA PHE A 291 -0.82 0.55 -17.32
C PHE A 291 0.10 1.11 -18.41
N ALA A 292 0.17 2.44 -18.58
CA ALA A 292 1.10 3.07 -19.50
C ALA A 292 2.56 2.72 -19.16
N ALA A 293 2.93 2.72 -17.87
CA ALA A 293 4.26 2.32 -17.43
C ALA A 293 4.58 0.86 -17.79
N LEU A 294 3.63 -0.07 -17.62
CA LEU A 294 3.79 -1.46 -18.04
C LEU A 294 3.98 -1.58 -19.56
N ALA A 295 3.16 -0.87 -20.34
CA ALA A 295 3.21 -0.93 -21.79
C ALA A 295 4.51 -0.33 -22.37
N PHE A 296 4.91 0.87 -21.89
CA PHE A 296 6.01 1.64 -22.51
C PHE A 296 7.39 1.39 -21.85
N ILE A 297 7.43 1.05 -20.57
CA ILE A 297 8.70 0.82 -19.86
C ILE A 297 9.05 -0.66 -19.86
N PHE A 298 8.11 -1.51 -19.43
CA PHE A 298 8.33 -2.95 -19.32
C PHE A 298 7.97 -3.71 -20.62
N ARG A 299 7.36 -3.03 -21.59
CA ARG A 299 6.92 -3.61 -22.86
C ARG A 299 6.01 -4.83 -22.69
N VAL A 300 5.27 -4.85 -21.59
CA VAL A 300 4.31 -5.91 -21.30
C VAL A 300 2.97 -5.53 -21.89
N ARG A 301 2.48 -6.33 -22.83
CA ARG A 301 1.19 -6.10 -23.49
C ARG A 301 0.02 -6.83 -22.84
N SER A 302 0.30 -7.78 -21.95
CA SER A 302 -0.73 -8.61 -21.30
C SER A 302 -0.28 -9.07 -19.92
N PHE A 303 -1.22 -9.15 -18.98
CA PHE A 303 -0.98 -9.69 -17.63
C PHE A 303 -0.53 -11.17 -17.67
N LYS A 304 -0.99 -11.94 -18.66
CA LYS A 304 -0.53 -13.31 -18.91
C LYS A 304 0.96 -13.37 -19.20
N GLU A 305 1.49 -12.37 -19.91
CA GLU A 305 2.92 -12.27 -20.26
C GLU A 305 3.80 -12.00 -19.04
N VAL A 306 3.31 -11.20 -18.07
CA VAL A 306 4.00 -10.99 -16.78
C VAL A 306 4.12 -12.30 -16.01
N ILE A 307 3.03 -13.06 -15.95
CA ILE A 307 3.00 -14.36 -15.26
C ILE A 307 3.90 -15.37 -15.97
N ALA A 308 3.87 -15.41 -17.31
CA ALA A 308 4.71 -16.32 -18.09
C ALA A 308 6.20 -16.03 -17.89
N ARG A 309 6.63 -14.78 -18.01
CA ARG A 309 8.02 -14.36 -17.73
C ARG A 309 8.45 -14.68 -16.31
N GLY A 310 7.53 -14.53 -15.34
CA GLY A 310 7.80 -14.88 -13.94
C GLY A 310 8.01 -16.38 -13.73
N ARG A 311 7.34 -17.24 -14.49
CA ARG A 311 7.56 -18.70 -14.47
C ARG A 311 8.89 -19.09 -15.12
N GLU A 312 9.15 -18.56 -16.31
CA GLU A 312 10.41 -18.82 -17.03
C GLU A 312 11.64 -18.44 -16.20
N GLN A 313 11.60 -17.27 -15.52
CA GLN A 313 12.69 -16.84 -14.66
C GLN A 313 12.89 -17.75 -13.44
N ARG A 314 11.80 -18.25 -12.84
CA ARG A 314 11.92 -19.22 -11.73
C ARG A 314 12.53 -20.55 -12.19
N GLU A 315 12.17 -21.01 -13.36
CA GLU A 315 12.73 -22.22 -13.95
C GLU A 315 14.20 -22.06 -14.30
N GLU A 316 14.60 -20.90 -14.85
CA GLU A 316 16.00 -20.58 -15.10
C GLU A 316 16.81 -20.46 -13.81
N GLU A 317 16.27 -19.82 -12.76
CA GLU A 317 16.93 -19.75 -11.46
C GLU A 317 17.07 -21.12 -10.81
N ALA A 318 16.08 -22.01 -10.96
CA ALA A 318 16.15 -23.39 -10.49
C ALA A 318 17.23 -24.18 -11.22
N ARG A 319 17.27 -24.11 -12.56
CA ARG A 319 18.31 -24.77 -13.40
C ARG A 319 19.72 -24.25 -13.08
N ARG A 320 19.89 -22.96 -12.85
CA ARG A 320 21.19 -22.38 -12.44
C ARG A 320 21.63 -22.86 -11.06
N LYS A 321 20.70 -23.09 -10.14
CA LYS A 321 21.01 -23.64 -8.82
C LYS A 321 21.38 -25.12 -8.87
N GLU A 322 20.76 -25.88 -9.76
CA GLU A 322 21.08 -27.30 -10.00
C GLU A 322 22.42 -27.46 -10.73
N ALA A 323 22.77 -26.53 -11.62
CA ALA A 323 24.03 -26.53 -12.37
C ALA A 323 25.23 -25.97 -11.59
N ALA A 324 25.00 -25.30 -10.44
CA ALA A 324 26.08 -24.82 -9.59
C ALA A 324 26.75 -26.00 -8.89
N PRO A 325 28.10 -26.18 -9.00
CA PRO A 325 28.80 -27.22 -8.27
C PRO A 325 28.56 -27.04 -6.77
N GLY A 326 28.20 -28.13 -6.09
CA GLY A 326 27.98 -28.14 -4.66
C GLY A 326 29.19 -27.59 -3.90
N PRO A 327 28.99 -27.02 -2.70
CA PRO A 327 30.12 -26.55 -1.91
C PRO A 327 31.07 -27.69 -1.62
N VAL A 328 32.34 -27.52 -2.04
CA VAL A 328 33.47 -28.39 -1.71
C VAL A 328 33.77 -28.30 -0.23
#